data_e56a33a8b3e46affb479390b7a7a674d
#
_entry.id   e56a33a8b3e46affb479390b7a7a674d
#
_cell.length_a   1.000
_cell.length_b   1.000
_cell.length_c   1.000
_cell.angle_alpha   90.00
_cell.angle_beta   90.00
_cell.angle_gamma   90.00
#
_symmetry.space_group_name_H-M   'P 1'
#
loop_
_entity.id
_entity.type
_entity.pdbx_description
1 polymer ?
#
loop_
_entity_poly.entity_id
_entity_poly.type
_entity_poly.pdbx_seq_one_letter_code
_entity_poly.pdbx_strand_id
1 'polypeptide(L)'
;YNVLHPMGYDSFGLPAEQYAIQTGQHPAVTTERNIKRYRSQLDQLGFCYDWEREVRTSSPEYYKWTQWIFKQLFDCYYNEKSNKAERISALIEEFEANGNTDLKASNDCEIEFTSMEWKSFDSKKKEDILHNYRLAYLADSWVNWCPDLGTVLANDEVVNGKSERGGYPVVQKKMRQWSMRIKAYAERLLQGLNEIDWTDSLKEQQRNWIGKSVGCSVIFDIEGYDHPLEVFTTRPDTIFGVSFMVLAPEHPYVAHITTEKNKESVLKYQQVAANKSERDRQSDVK
;
A
#
# COMPACT_ATOMS: atom_id res chain seq x y z
N TYR A 1 -27.31 33.91 1.26
CA TYR A 1 -26.83 32.64 1.78
C TYR A 1 -25.41 32.83 2.33
N ASN A 2 -25.06 32.19 3.48
CA ASN A 2 -23.70 32.10 3.94
C ASN A 2 -23.04 30.93 3.18
N VAL A 3 -21.92 31.23 2.49
CA VAL A 3 -21.20 30.25 1.70
C VAL A 3 -19.86 29.95 2.40
N LEU A 4 -19.65 28.69 2.75
CA LEU A 4 -18.36 28.18 3.24
C LEU A 4 -17.64 27.49 2.07
N HIS A 5 -16.64 28.16 1.51
CA HIS A 5 -15.85 27.65 0.38
C HIS A 5 -14.36 27.87 0.64
N PRO A 6 -13.75 27.09 1.53
CA PRO A 6 -12.31 27.20 1.84
C PRO A 6 -11.47 26.69 0.68
N MET A 7 -10.23 27.18 0.58
CA MET A 7 -9.21 26.69 -0.32
C MET A 7 -8.16 25.88 0.47
N GLY A 8 -7.77 24.72 -0.08
CA GLY A 8 -6.67 23.91 0.46
C GLY A 8 -5.51 23.79 -0.54
N TYR A 9 -4.28 23.98 -0.07
CA TYR A 9 -3.06 23.78 -0.84
C TYR A 9 -2.36 22.51 -0.36
N ASP A 10 -2.33 21.49 -1.19
CA ASP A 10 -1.50 20.30 -0.98
C ASP A 10 -0.06 20.66 -1.32
N SER A 11 0.74 20.92 -0.28
CA SER A 11 1.98 21.67 -0.42
C SER A 11 3.25 20.82 -0.31
N PHE A 12 3.15 19.55 0.11
CA PHE A 12 4.25 18.60 0.05
C PHE A 12 4.29 17.92 -1.32
N GLY A 13 5.48 17.60 -1.82
CA GLY A 13 5.57 16.79 -3.01
C GLY A 13 6.85 16.94 -3.81
N LEU A 14 7.11 15.93 -4.63
CA LEU A 14 8.27 15.81 -5.49
C LEU A 14 8.55 17.06 -6.39
N PRO A 15 7.55 17.75 -6.99
CA PRO A 15 7.81 18.91 -7.80
C PRO A 15 8.55 20.04 -7.08
N ALA A 16 8.16 20.34 -5.84
CA ALA A 16 8.79 21.37 -5.03
C ALA A 16 10.19 20.95 -4.56
N GLU A 17 10.38 19.67 -4.24
CA GLU A 17 11.67 19.10 -3.82
C GLU A 17 12.67 19.08 -4.95
N GLN A 18 12.29 18.63 -6.14
CA GLN A 18 13.16 18.62 -7.33
C GLN A 18 13.55 20.04 -7.77
N TYR A 19 12.62 20.98 -7.70
CA TYR A 19 12.93 22.37 -7.97
C TYR A 19 13.94 22.95 -6.95
N ALA A 20 13.81 22.56 -5.67
CA ALA A 20 14.76 22.96 -4.64
C ALA A 20 16.17 22.40 -4.91
N ILE A 21 16.28 21.14 -5.31
CA ILE A 21 17.56 20.51 -5.69
C ILE A 21 18.20 21.25 -6.87
N GLN A 22 17.43 21.56 -7.91
CA GLN A 22 17.91 22.24 -9.12
C GLN A 22 18.35 23.68 -8.88
N THR A 23 17.67 24.40 -7.99
CA THR A 23 17.86 25.86 -7.81
C THR A 23 18.58 26.23 -6.52
N GLY A 24 18.75 25.29 -5.59
CA GLY A 24 19.25 25.56 -4.23
C GLY A 24 18.27 26.35 -3.36
N GLN A 25 17.01 26.57 -3.81
CA GLN A 25 16.01 27.31 -3.09
C GLN A 25 15.16 26.38 -2.22
N HIS A 26 15.00 26.71 -0.94
CA HIS A 26 14.18 25.92 -0.01
C HIS A 26 12.72 25.77 -0.53
N PRO A 27 12.10 24.56 -0.48
CA PRO A 27 10.75 24.30 -1.03
C PRO A 27 9.68 25.25 -0.52
N ALA A 28 9.73 25.65 0.77
CA ALA A 28 8.76 26.55 1.38
C ALA A 28 8.70 27.92 0.67
N VAL A 29 9.83 28.44 0.19
CA VAL A 29 9.90 29.73 -0.50
C VAL A 29 9.17 29.65 -1.84
N THR A 30 9.40 28.59 -2.58
CA THR A 30 8.73 28.33 -3.86
C THR A 30 7.23 28.12 -3.67
N THR A 31 6.86 27.32 -2.69
CA THR A 31 5.46 27.03 -2.34
C THR A 31 4.70 28.30 -2.00
N GLU A 32 5.26 29.16 -1.12
CA GLU A 32 4.64 30.44 -0.74
C GLU A 32 4.44 31.37 -1.94
N ARG A 33 5.45 31.46 -2.82
CA ARG A 33 5.35 32.25 -4.05
C ARG A 33 4.25 31.72 -4.98
N ASN A 34 4.14 30.40 -5.12
CA ASN A 34 3.14 29.77 -5.96
C ASN A 34 1.72 29.95 -5.40
N ILE A 35 1.54 29.81 -4.09
CA ILE A 35 0.27 30.05 -3.42
C ILE A 35 -0.23 31.48 -3.69
N LYS A 36 0.64 32.49 -3.52
CA LYS A 36 0.30 33.88 -3.81
C LYS A 36 -0.13 34.08 -5.28
N ARG A 37 0.56 33.41 -6.20
CA ARG A 37 0.21 33.46 -7.63
C ARG A 37 -1.12 32.78 -7.92
N TYR A 38 -1.37 31.59 -7.40
CA TYR A 38 -2.64 30.89 -7.57
C TYR A 38 -3.81 31.70 -7.02
N ARG A 39 -3.65 32.25 -5.82
CA ARG A 39 -4.68 33.12 -5.21
C ARG A 39 -5.00 34.30 -6.11
N SER A 40 -4.00 35.03 -6.60
CA SER A 40 -4.19 36.14 -7.50
C SER A 40 -4.91 35.75 -8.80
N GLN A 41 -4.61 34.58 -9.36
CA GLN A 41 -5.29 34.07 -10.56
C GLN A 41 -6.74 33.70 -10.30
N LEU A 42 -7.03 33.04 -9.17
CA LEU A 42 -8.38 32.65 -8.78
C LEU A 42 -9.25 33.89 -8.45
N ASP A 43 -8.67 34.91 -7.85
CA ASP A 43 -9.35 36.22 -7.60
C ASP A 43 -9.73 36.89 -8.92
N GLN A 44 -8.91 36.82 -9.98
CA GLN A 44 -9.22 37.34 -11.30
C GLN A 44 -10.38 36.61 -11.98
N LEU A 45 -10.60 35.33 -11.67
CA LEU A 45 -11.73 34.55 -12.16
C LEU A 45 -13.02 34.85 -11.40
N GLY A 46 -12.96 35.59 -10.28
CA GLY A 46 -14.11 35.97 -9.49
C GLY A 46 -14.71 34.85 -8.65
N PHE A 47 -13.91 33.85 -8.27
CA PHE A 47 -14.37 32.81 -7.34
C PHE A 47 -14.59 33.34 -5.93
N CYS A 48 -15.65 32.85 -5.27
CA CYS A 48 -16.02 33.25 -3.90
C CYS A 48 -15.33 32.33 -2.86
N TYR A 49 -14.02 32.32 -2.84
CA TYR A 49 -13.28 31.59 -1.81
C TYR A 49 -13.24 32.33 -0.48
N ASP A 50 -13.35 31.59 0.61
CA ASP A 50 -13.14 32.07 1.96
C ASP A 50 -11.65 31.96 2.32
N TRP A 51 -10.87 32.95 1.93
CA TRP A 51 -9.42 32.98 2.12
C TRP A 51 -8.99 33.03 3.59
N GLU A 52 -9.86 33.41 4.53
CA GLU A 52 -9.55 33.38 5.95
C GLU A 52 -9.50 31.95 6.49
N ARG A 53 -10.14 31.02 5.78
CA ARG A 53 -10.14 29.58 6.08
C ARG A 53 -9.28 28.76 5.13
N GLU A 54 -8.31 29.39 4.47
CA GLU A 54 -7.37 28.60 3.66
C GLU A 54 -6.52 27.69 4.55
N VAL A 55 -6.22 26.50 4.04
CA VAL A 55 -5.36 25.52 4.71
C VAL A 55 -4.16 25.17 3.84
N ARG A 56 -3.03 24.88 4.47
CA ARG A 56 -1.78 24.47 3.81
C ARG A 56 -1.27 23.21 4.49
N THR A 57 -1.21 22.11 3.77
CA THR A 57 -0.84 20.82 4.36
C THR A 57 0.57 20.79 4.90
N SER A 58 1.46 21.69 4.43
CA SER A 58 2.84 21.84 4.90
C SER A 58 3.00 22.77 6.10
N SER A 59 1.93 23.39 6.60
CA SER A 59 2.05 24.20 7.82
C SER A 59 2.04 23.33 9.08
N PRO A 60 2.86 23.67 10.12
CA PRO A 60 2.89 22.91 11.38
C PRO A 60 1.53 22.82 12.06
N GLU A 61 0.72 23.88 11.98
CA GLU A 61 -0.63 23.93 12.55
C GLU A 61 -1.56 22.92 11.92
N TYR A 62 -1.34 22.58 10.63
CA TYR A 62 -2.09 21.56 9.91
C TYR A 62 -1.53 20.17 10.12
N TYR A 63 -0.24 19.92 9.80
CA TYR A 63 0.29 18.55 9.79
C TYR A 63 0.45 17.96 11.19
N LYS A 64 0.45 18.73 12.26
CA LYS A 64 0.37 18.20 13.62
C LYS A 64 -0.81 17.26 13.82
N TRP A 65 -1.93 17.52 13.15
CA TRP A 65 -3.12 16.66 13.21
C TRP A 65 -2.94 15.38 12.41
N THR A 66 -2.28 15.44 11.26
CA THR A 66 -1.89 14.26 10.50
C THR A 66 -0.97 13.36 11.32
N GLN A 67 0.03 13.94 11.98
CA GLN A 67 0.92 13.21 12.89
C GLN A 67 0.16 12.64 14.10
N TRP A 68 -0.80 13.37 14.66
CA TRP A 68 -1.63 12.88 15.75
C TRP A 68 -2.47 11.67 15.31
N ILE A 69 -3.12 11.73 14.14
CA ILE A 69 -3.88 10.61 13.58
C ILE A 69 -2.97 9.39 13.38
N PHE A 70 -1.77 9.59 12.82
CA PHE A 70 -0.80 8.52 12.67
C PHE A 70 -0.47 7.84 14.01
N LYS A 71 -0.22 8.62 15.06
CA LYS A 71 0.02 8.10 16.41
C LYS A 71 -1.17 7.29 16.94
N GLN A 72 -2.42 7.73 16.68
CA GLN A 72 -3.59 6.95 17.06
C GLN A 72 -3.64 5.60 16.33
N LEU A 73 -3.35 5.58 15.02
CA LEU A 73 -3.29 4.35 14.23
C LEU A 73 -2.16 3.42 14.71
N PHE A 74 -1.00 3.97 15.02
CA PHE A 74 0.13 3.20 15.54
C PHE A 74 -0.18 2.57 16.91
N ASP A 75 -0.97 3.23 17.74
CA ASP A 75 -1.37 2.75 19.07
C ASP A 75 -2.66 1.92 19.06
N CYS A 76 -3.08 1.45 17.89
CA CYS A 76 -4.29 0.64 17.73
C CYS A 76 -4.02 -0.62 16.91
N TYR A 77 -4.85 -1.64 17.16
CA TYR A 77 -5.01 -2.83 16.32
C TYR A 77 -6.47 -2.96 15.87
N TYR A 78 -6.76 -3.79 14.88
CA TYR A 78 -8.13 -4.06 14.46
C TYR A 78 -8.66 -5.33 15.10
N ASN A 79 -9.67 -5.19 15.96
CA ASN A 79 -10.37 -6.30 16.58
C ASN A 79 -11.54 -6.74 15.67
N GLU A 80 -11.46 -7.96 15.12
CA GLU A 80 -12.47 -8.49 14.19
C GLU A 80 -13.78 -8.88 14.91
N LYS A 81 -13.73 -9.20 16.21
CA LYS A 81 -14.96 -9.49 16.99
C LYS A 81 -15.80 -8.24 17.19
N SER A 82 -15.16 -7.12 17.57
CA SER A 82 -15.85 -5.84 17.78
C SER A 82 -15.99 -5.03 16.48
N ASN A 83 -15.33 -5.49 15.40
CA ASN A 83 -15.30 -4.86 14.07
C ASN A 83 -14.84 -3.39 14.11
N LYS A 84 -13.84 -3.08 14.92
CA LYS A 84 -13.30 -1.73 15.10
C LYS A 84 -11.84 -1.72 15.57
N ALA A 85 -11.21 -0.54 15.48
CA ALA A 85 -9.91 -0.31 16.08
C ALA A 85 -10.01 -0.25 17.61
N GLU A 86 -9.08 -0.91 18.30
CA GLU A 86 -8.92 -0.89 19.76
C GLU A 86 -7.46 -0.60 20.11
N ARG A 87 -7.23 -0.17 21.36
CA ARG A 87 -5.87 0.20 21.82
C ARG A 87 -4.97 -1.02 21.95
N ILE A 88 -3.69 -0.85 21.65
CA ILE A 88 -2.67 -1.90 21.84
C ILE A 88 -2.60 -2.38 23.30
N SER A 89 -2.92 -1.52 24.28
CA SER A 89 -3.01 -1.93 25.68
C SER A 89 -4.03 -3.06 25.92
N ALA A 90 -5.20 -3.00 25.26
CA ALA A 90 -6.20 -4.06 25.34
C ALA A 90 -5.69 -5.37 24.69
N LEU A 91 -4.92 -5.28 23.61
CA LEU A 91 -4.27 -6.44 22.99
C LEU A 91 -3.25 -7.07 23.93
N ILE A 92 -2.46 -6.26 24.64
CA ILE A 92 -1.50 -6.75 25.64
C ILE A 92 -2.20 -7.50 26.76
N GLU A 93 -3.31 -6.97 27.28
CA GLU A 93 -4.12 -7.63 28.29
C GLU A 93 -4.65 -8.99 27.79
N GLU A 94 -5.09 -9.07 26.54
CA GLU A 94 -5.53 -10.31 25.91
C GLU A 94 -4.37 -11.33 25.79
N PHE A 95 -3.20 -10.89 25.37
CA PHE A 95 -2.01 -11.76 25.31
C PHE A 95 -1.55 -12.25 26.68
N GLU A 96 -1.67 -11.42 27.71
CA GLU A 96 -1.35 -11.81 29.09
C GLU A 96 -2.35 -12.83 29.67
N ALA A 97 -3.60 -12.77 29.22
CA ALA A 97 -4.65 -13.68 29.67
C ALA A 97 -4.67 -15.00 28.89
N ASN A 98 -4.63 -14.94 27.57
CA ASN A 98 -5.00 -16.04 26.67
C ASN A 98 -3.94 -16.40 25.63
N GLY A 99 -2.92 -15.54 25.39
CA GLY A 99 -2.05 -15.67 24.23
C GLY A 99 -2.72 -15.18 22.94
N ASN A 100 -2.31 -15.72 21.76
CA ASN A 100 -2.87 -15.28 20.50
C ASN A 100 -3.54 -16.36 19.65
N THR A 101 -3.59 -17.61 20.08
CA THR A 101 -4.09 -18.77 19.31
C THR A 101 -5.54 -18.58 18.85
N ASP A 102 -6.42 -18.09 19.74
CA ASP A 102 -7.84 -17.89 19.45
C ASP A 102 -8.22 -16.42 19.19
N LEU A 103 -7.22 -15.58 19.04
CA LEU A 103 -7.43 -14.16 18.84
C LEU A 103 -8.00 -13.86 17.45
N LYS A 104 -9.11 -13.12 17.41
CA LYS A 104 -9.70 -12.60 16.17
C LYS A 104 -9.28 -11.15 15.96
N ALA A 105 -8.14 -10.97 15.35
CA ALA A 105 -7.55 -9.67 15.05
C ALA A 105 -6.82 -9.70 13.72
N SER A 106 -6.91 -8.63 12.95
CA SER A 106 -6.16 -8.51 11.70
C SER A 106 -4.68 -8.32 11.99
N ASN A 107 -3.83 -9.22 11.49
CA ASN A 107 -2.40 -9.22 11.78
C ASN A 107 -1.59 -9.94 10.70
N ASP A 108 -0.25 -9.80 10.74
CA ASP A 108 0.72 -10.54 9.95
C ASP A 108 1.65 -11.37 10.86
N CYS A 109 1.22 -11.71 12.07
CA CYS A 109 2.02 -12.48 13.03
C CYS A 109 2.02 -13.96 12.65
N GLU A 110 3.19 -14.53 12.38
CA GLU A 110 3.37 -15.92 11.98
C GLU A 110 3.54 -16.87 13.17
N ILE A 111 3.74 -16.32 14.38
CA ILE A 111 3.97 -17.12 15.57
C ILE A 111 2.73 -17.21 16.45
N GLU A 112 2.42 -18.41 16.89
CA GLU A 112 1.45 -18.66 17.95
C GLU A 112 2.15 -18.76 19.30
N PHE A 113 1.51 -18.25 20.33
CA PHE A 113 2.02 -18.28 21.69
C PHE A 113 0.92 -18.30 22.73
N THR A 114 1.19 -18.93 23.86
CA THR A 114 0.37 -18.97 25.06
C THR A 114 0.63 -17.74 25.94
N SER A 115 -0.23 -17.52 26.93
CA SER A 115 -0.05 -16.44 27.90
C SER A 115 1.25 -16.59 28.73
N MET A 116 1.70 -17.81 28.98
CA MET A 116 2.98 -18.07 29.70
C MET A 116 4.18 -17.70 28.82
N GLU A 117 4.14 -18.07 27.55
CA GLU A 117 5.20 -17.71 26.60
C GLU A 117 5.27 -16.20 26.39
N TRP A 118 4.13 -15.52 26.23
CA TRP A 118 4.07 -14.07 26.16
C TRP A 118 4.77 -13.39 27.35
N LYS A 119 4.48 -13.85 28.58
CA LYS A 119 5.10 -13.31 29.79
C LYS A 119 6.60 -13.52 29.83
N SER A 120 7.09 -14.61 29.23
CA SER A 120 8.53 -14.95 29.18
C SER A 120 9.32 -14.18 28.13
N PHE A 121 8.67 -13.61 27.13
CA PHE A 121 9.35 -12.86 26.08
C PHE A 121 9.98 -11.57 26.62
N ASP A 122 11.14 -11.24 26.09
CA ASP A 122 11.78 -9.97 26.37
C ASP A 122 11.02 -8.79 25.73
N SER A 123 11.35 -7.58 26.12
CA SER A 123 10.67 -6.38 25.64
C SER A 123 10.75 -6.20 24.12
N LYS A 124 11.88 -6.58 23.51
CA LYS A 124 12.08 -6.46 22.07
C LYS A 124 11.17 -7.41 21.32
N LYS A 125 11.14 -8.68 21.72
CA LYS A 125 10.27 -9.69 21.09
C LYS A 125 8.78 -9.32 21.23
N LYS A 126 8.38 -8.78 22.41
CA LYS A 126 7.02 -8.27 22.60
C LYS A 126 6.68 -7.14 21.63
N GLU A 127 7.56 -6.16 21.47
CA GLU A 127 7.33 -5.05 20.52
C GLU A 127 7.33 -5.53 19.06
N ASP A 128 8.19 -6.46 18.67
CA ASP A 128 8.20 -7.06 17.33
C ASP A 128 6.89 -7.80 17.03
N ILE A 129 6.32 -8.50 18.02
CA ILE A 129 5.01 -9.15 17.90
C ILE A 129 3.91 -8.09 17.79
N LEU A 130 3.84 -7.12 18.69
CA LEU A 130 2.82 -6.07 18.67
C LEU A 130 2.83 -5.29 17.36
N HIS A 131 4.01 -5.11 16.78
CA HIS A 131 4.17 -4.43 15.49
C HIS A 131 3.35 -5.10 14.37
N ASN A 132 3.24 -6.43 14.38
CA ASN A 132 2.44 -7.18 13.40
C ASN A 132 0.91 -7.01 13.56
N TYR A 133 0.46 -6.41 14.64
CA TYR A 133 -0.98 -6.12 14.88
C TYR A 133 -1.33 -4.65 14.69
N ARG A 134 -0.34 -3.74 14.75
CA ARG A 134 -0.58 -2.31 14.65
C ARG A 134 -1.24 -1.93 13.32
N LEU A 135 -2.13 -0.92 13.36
CA LEU A 135 -2.76 -0.38 12.15
C LEU A 135 -1.79 0.45 11.28
N ALA A 136 -0.79 1.08 11.88
CA ALA A 136 0.35 1.67 11.17
C ALA A 136 1.60 0.88 11.54
N TYR A 137 2.33 0.36 10.56
CA TYR A 137 3.46 -0.53 10.76
C TYR A 137 4.55 -0.33 9.71
N LEU A 138 5.77 -0.74 10.02
CA LEU A 138 6.89 -0.76 9.07
C LEU A 138 6.91 -2.12 8.34
N ALA A 139 6.95 -2.07 7.02
CA ALA A 139 7.11 -3.27 6.21
C ALA A 139 8.13 -3.04 5.09
N ASP A 140 8.80 -4.10 4.69
CA ASP A 140 9.63 -4.09 3.51
C ASP A 140 8.76 -4.31 2.27
N SER A 141 8.63 -3.30 1.44
CA SER A 141 7.83 -3.32 0.22
C SER A 141 8.68 -3.02 -1.02
N TRP A 142 8.27 -3.58 -2.15
CA TRP A 142 8.84 -3.22 -3.44
C TRP A 142 8.34 -1.82 -3.83
N VAL A 143 9.28 -0.95 -4.16
CA VAL A 143 9.01 0.44 -4.55
C VAL A 143 9.71 0.79 -5.85
N ASN A 144 9.15 1.75 -6.59
CA ASN A 144 9.76 2.31 -7.78
C ASN A 144 10.83 3.32 -7.36
N TRP A 145 12.08 2.90 -7.28
CA TRP A 145 13.19 3.76 -6.91
C TRP A 145 13.82 4.40 -8.15
N CYS A 146 13.91 5.72 -8.15
CA CYS A 146 14.63 6.48 -9.17
C CYS A 146 15.94 7.03 -8.60
N PRO A 147 17.10 6.46 -8.95
CA PRO A 147 18.40 6.91 -8.41
C PRO A 147 18.70 8.36 -8.76
N ASP A 148 18.40 8.79 -9.99
CA ASP A 148 18.69 10.15 -10.48
C ASP A 148 17.86 11.23 -9.78
N LEU A 149 16.62 10.91 -9.39
CA LEU A 149 15.75 11.78 -8.60
C LEU A 149 15.97 11.62 -7.10
N GLY A 150 16.64 10.54 -6.66
CA GLY A 150 16.89 10.23 -5.26
C GLY A 150 15.62 9.95 -4.43
N THR A 151 14.56 9.43 -5.06
CA THR A 151 13.26 9.25 -4.41
C THR A 151 12.49 8.04 -4.93
N VAL A 152 11.47 7.65 -4.17
CA VAL A 152 10.47 6.66 -4.56
C VAL A 152 9.36 7.35 -5.36
N LEU A 153 8.93 6.70 -6.43
CA LEU A 153 7.87 7.19 -7.32
C LEU A 153 6.60 6.34 -7.18
N ALA A 154 5.45 6.98 -7.27
CA ALA A 154 4.18 6.30 -7.41
C ALA A 154 4.10 5.56 -8.77
N ASN A 155 3.21 4.58 -8.88
CA ASN A 155 3.07 3.83 -10.14
C ASN A 155 2.69 4.74 -11.32
N ASP A 156 1.88 5.75 -11.08
CA ASP A 156 1.44 6.73 -12.10
C ASP A 156 2.57 7.66 -12.58
N GLU A 157 3.65 7.77 -11.80
CA GLU A 157 4.83 8.57 -12.13
C GLU A 157 5.89 7.79 -12.93
N VAL A 158 5.60 6.51 -13.24
CA VAL A 158 6.50 5.64 -14.01
C VAL A 158 5.86 5.27 -15.34
N VAL A 159 6.50 5.69 -16.44
CA VAL A 159 6.03 5.40 -17.81
C VAL A 159 7.15 4.67 -18.55
N ASN A 160 6.88 3.45 -19.02
CA ASN A 160 7.84 2.60 -19.76
C ASN A 160 9.17 2.41 -19.01
N GLY A 161 9.12 2.18 -17.70
CA GLY A 161 10.29 1.97 -16.85
C GLY A 161 11.12 3.23 -16.57
N LYS A 162 10.58 4.41 -16.89
CA LYS A 162 11.22 5.70 -16.66
C LYS A 162 10.32 6.62 -15.85
N SER A 163 10.94 7.54 -15.10
CA SER A 163 10.21 8.59 -14.42
C SER A 163 9.52 9.52 -15.43
N GLU A 164 8.26 9.86 -15.19
CA GLU A 164 7.55 10.88 -15.99
C GLU A 164 8.30 12.20 -16.01
N ARG A 165 8.85 12.56 -14.87
CA ARG A 165 9.69 13.75 -14.72
C ARG A 165 11.16 13.41 -15.00
N GLY A 166 11.72 13.98 -16.04
CA GLY A 166 13.14 13.87 -16.40
C GLY A 166 13.49 12.63 -17.24
N GLY A 167 12.59 11.63 -17.37
CA GLY A 167 12.82 10.44 -18.20
C GLY A 167 13.93 9.51 -17.69
N TYR A 168 14.22 9.54 -16.40
CA TYR A 168 15.28 8.75 -15.77
C TYR A 168 14.87 7.29 -15.56
N PRO A 169 15.82 6.34 -15.61
CA PRO A 169 15.54 4.94 -15.32
C PRO A 169 15.00 4.74 -13.91
N VAL A 170 13.97 3.88 -13.80
CA VAL A 170 13.37 3.50 -12.52
C VAL A 170 13.61 2.01 -12.30
N VAL A 171 14.00 1.64 -11.07
CA VAL A 171 14.28 0.26 -10.70
C VAL A 171 13.37 -0.16 -9.54
N GLN A 172 12.96 -1.43 -9.56
CA GLN A 172 12.28 -2.02 -8.41
C GLN A 172 13.30 -2.27 -7.30
N LYS A 173 13.02 -1.74 -6.11
CA LYS A 173 13.89 -1.89 -4.93
C LYS A 173 13.05 -2.21 -3.71
N LYS A 174 13.50 -3.19 -2.94
CA LYS A 174 12.88 -3.49 -1.63
C LYS A 174 13.36 -2.47 -0.61
N MET A 175 12.43 -1.73 -0.03
CA MET A 175 12.71 -0.68 0.94
C MET A 175 11.73 -0.75 2.10
N ARG A 176 12.23 -0.40 3.29
CA ARG A 176 11.42 -0.31 4.48
C ARG A 176 10.57 0.95 4.44
N GLN A 177 9.24 0.78 4.48
CA GLN A 177 8.25 1.84 4.35
C GLN A 177 7.21 1.75 5.46
N TRP A 178 6.65 2.89 5.85
CA TRP A 178 5.43 2.90 6.64
C TRP A 178 4.25 2.42 5.79
N SER A 179 3.50 1.50 6.36
CA SER A 179 2.30 0.93 5.77
C SER A 179 1.11 1.08 6.71
N MET A 180 -0.09 1.14 6.14
CA MET A 180 -1.34 1.16 6.88
C MET A 180 -2.11 -0.13 6.59
N ARG A 181 -2.67 -0.77 7.63
CA ARG A 181 -3.43 -2.02 7.53
C ARG A 181 -4.85 -1.77 7.01
N ILE A 182 -4.96 -1.16 5.82
CA ILE A 182 -6.25 -0.78 5.24
C ILE A 182 -7.15 -1.97 4.94
N LYS A 183 -6.57 -3.14 4.63
CA LYS A 183 -7.31 -4.37 4.33
C LYS A 183 -8.14 -4.86 5.53
N ALA A 184 -7.76 -4.52 6.76
CA ALA A 184 -8.53 -4.83 7.96
C ALA A 184 -9.96 -4.25 7.93
N TYR A 185 -10.16 -3.16 7.20
CA TYR A 185 -11.45 -2.48 7.05
C TYR A 185 -12.23 -2.88 5.80
N ALA A 186 -11.67 -3.72 4.92
CA ALA A 186 -12.26 -4.02 3.62
C ALA A 186 -13.68 -4.60 3.73
N GLU A 187 -13.87 -5.60 4.61
CA GLU A 187 -15.19 -6.22 4.80
C GLU A 187 -16.20 -5.24 5.40
N ARG A 188 -15.78 -4.44 6.38
CA ARG A 188 -16.61 -3.40 6.98
C ARG A 188 -17.04 -2.34 5.97
N LEU A 189 -16.14 -1.94 5.09
CA LEU A 189 -16.45 -0.98 4.01
C LEU A 189 -17.47 -1.56 3.03
N LEU A 190 -17.32 -2.84 2.65
CA LEU A 190 -18.29 -3.52 1.79
C LEU A 190 -19.69 -3.61 2.42
N GLN A 191 -19.75 -3.98 3.70
CA GLN A 191 -21.02 -4.04 4.44
C GLN A 191 -21.68 -2.67 4.54
N GLY A 192 -20.91 -1.62 4.82
CA GLY A 192 -21.40 -0.25 4.91
C GLY A 192 -22.02 0.28 3.63
N LEU A 193 -21.67 -0.24 2.45
CA LEU A 193 -22.33 0.13 1.18
C LEU A 193 -23.79 -0.25 1.12
N ASN A 194 -24.24 -1.18 1.95
CA ASN A 194 -25.67 -1.58 2.00
C ASN A 194 -26.51 -0.61 2.84
N GLU A 195 -25.88 0.19 3.70
CA GLU A 195 -26.53 1.09 4.64
C GLU A 195 -26.62 2.53 4.13
N ILE A 196 -25.75 2.92 3.20
CA ILE A 196 -25.67 4.29 2.69
C ILE A 196 -26.59 4.52 1.51
N ASP A 197 -27.15 5.73 1.40
CA ASP A 197 -28.01 6.16 0.29
C ASP A 197 -27.17 6.73 -0.88
N TRP A 198 -26.44 5.83 -1.54
CA TRP A 198 -25.68 6.13 -2.75
C TRP A 198 -26.29 5.45 -3.97
N THR A 199 -26.00 5.98 -5.16
CA THR A 199 -26.42 5.36 -6.42
C THR A 199 -25.74 3.97 -6.58
N ASP A 200 -26.43 3.04 -7.25
CA ASP A 200 -25.90 1.69 -7.49
C ASP A 200 -24.59 1.70 -8.26
N SER A 201 -24.47 2.61 -9.23
CA SER A 201 -23.21 2.78 -10.00
C SER A 201 -22.01 3.13 -9.10
N LEU A 202 -22.21 4.03 -8.13
CA LEU A 202 -21.14 4.40 -7.20
C LEU A 202 -20.82 3.26 -6.24
N LYS A 203 -21.83 2.57 -5.72
CA LYS A 203 -21.64 1.38 -4.87
C LYS A 203 -20.86 0.28 -5.60
N GLU A 204 -21.17 0.07 -6.90
CA GLU A 204 -20.48 -0.93 -7.71
C GLU A 204 -19.00 -0.56 -7.96
N GLN A 205 -18.71 0.72 -8.22
CA GLN A 205 -17.33 1.21 -8.32
C GLN A 205 -16.54 0.93 -7.03
N GLN A 206 -17.16 1.16 -5.85
CA GLN A 206 -16.52 0.88 -4.56
C GLN A 206 -16.30 -0.62 -4.34
N ARG A 207 -17.27 -1.47 -4.68
CA ARG A 207 -17.12 -2.94 -4.61
C ARG A 207 -15.98 -3.43 -5.50
N ASN A 208 -15.93 -2.94 -6.74
CA ASN A 208 -14.88 -3.30 -7.70
C ASN A 208 -13.50 -2.81 -7.25
N TRP A 209 -13.43 -1.63 -6.64
CA TRP A 209 -12.17 -1.11 -6.08
C TRP A 209 -11.65 -1.96 -4.91
N ILE A 210 -12.53 -2.37 -3.99
CA ILE A 210 -12.17 -3.26 -2.87
C ILE A 210 -11.80 -4.65 -3.40
N GLY A 211 -12.49 -5.14 -4.43
CA GLY A 211 -12.11 -6.32 -5.19
C GLY A 211 -12.18 -7.61 -4.37
N LYS A 212 -13.22 -7.81 -3.53
CA LYS A 212 -13.39 -9.07 -2.79
C LYS A 212 -13.50 -10.24 -3.76
N SER A 213 -12.57 -11.18 -3.63
CA SER A 213 -12.52 -12.40 -4.43
C SER A 213 -12.77 -13.62 -3.54
N VAL A 214 -13.60 -14.54 -4.02
CA VAL A 214 -13.90 -15.81 -3.33
C VAL A 214 -13.49 -16.95 -4.25
N GLY A 215 -12.71 -17.90 -3.73
CA GLY A 215 -12.18 -19.01 -4.49
C GLY A 215 -11.53 -20.05 -3.60
N CYS A 216 -10.71 -20.89 -4.19
CA CYS A 216 -9.97 -21.95 -3.51
C CYS A 216 -8.47 -21.85 -3.80
N SER A 217 -7.65 -22.18 -2.80
CA SER A 217 -6.25 -22.54 -3.01
C SER A 217 -6.17 -23.97 -3.49
N VAL A 218 -5.39 -24.20 -4.53
CA VAL A 218 -5.10 -25.52 -5.09
C VAL A 218 -3.61 -25.73 -5.06
N ILE A 219 -3.19 -26.88 -4.56
CA ILE A 219 -1.80 -27.27 -4.41
C ILE A 219 -1.45 -28.26 -5.54
N PHE A 220 -0.37 -27.96 -6.28
CA PHE A 220 0.18 -28.81 -7.30
C PHE A 220 1.57 -29.25 -6.92
N ASP A 221 1.81 -30.55 -6.89
CA ASP A 221 3.15 -31.10 -6.74
C ASP A 221 3.95 -30.94 -8.03
N ILE A 222 5.23 -30.61 -7.90
CA ILE A 222 6.15 -30.51 -9.05
C ILE A 222 7.08 -31.71 -9.00
N GLU A 223 7.04 -32.54 -10.05
CA GLU A 223 7.89 -33.74 -10.13
C GLU A 223 9.38 -33.38 -10.03
N GLY A 224 10.06 -34.00 -9.07
CA GLY A 224 11.48 -33.74 -8.81
C GLY A 224 11.80 -32.52 -7.94
N TYR A 225 10.79 -31.91 -7.29
CA TYR A 225 10.97 -30.77 -6.40
C TYR A 225 10.21 -30.96 -5.09
N ASP A 226 10.83 -30.59 -3.98
CA ASP A 226 10.28 -30.81 -2.62
C ASP A 226 9.20 -29.77 -2.23
N HIS A 227 9.05 -28.71 -3.00
CA HIS A 227 8.10 -27.63 -2.68
C HIS A 227 6.95 -27.63 -3.69
N PRO A 228 5.70 -27.78 -3.21
CA PRO A 228 4.53 -27.68 -4.06
C PRO A 228 4.28 -26.22 -4.50
N LEU A 229 3.53 -26.08 -5.58
CA LEU A 229 3.06 -24.81 -6.10
C LEU A 229 1.61 -24.59 -5.66
N GLU A 230 1.38 -23.59 -4.83
CA GLU A 230 0.04 -23.16 -4.46
C GLU A 230 -0.46 -22.09 -5.43
N VAL A 231 -1.68 -22.27 -5.95
CA VAL A 231 -2.37 -21.31 -6.80
C VAL A 231 -3.77 -21.04 -6.27
N PHE A 232 -4.21 -19.78 -6.36
CA PHE A 232 -5.57 -19.40 -6.04
C PHE A 232 -6.41 -19.31 -7.32
N THR A 233 -7.64 -19.89 -7.29
CA THR A 233 -8.58 -19.78 -8.40
C THR A 233 -9.98 -19.43 -7.91
N THR A 234 -10.67 -18.56 -8.63
CA THR A 234 -12.10 -18.27 -8.44
C THR A 234 -13.00 -19.26 -9.19
N ARG A 235 -12.42 -20.13 -10.01
CA ARG A 235 -13.11 -21.13 -10.83
C ARG A 235 -12.56 -22.54 -10.57
N PRO A 236 -12.72 -23.10 -9.36
CA PRO A 236 -12.26 -24.45 -9.04
C PRO A 236 -12.93 -25.53 -9.88
N ASP A 237 -14.11 -25.25 -10.40
CA ASP A 237 -14.85 -26.11 -11.33
C ASP A 237 -14.10 -26.42 -12.64
N THR A 238 -13.16 -25.56 -13.03
CA THR A 238 -12.39 -25.72 -14.27
C THR A 238 -11.09 -26.50 -14.10
N ILE A 239 -10.75 -26.95 -12.89
CA ILE A 239 -9.46 -27.58 -12.58
C ILE A 239 -9.18 -28.83 -13.44
N PHE A 240 -10.21 -29.58 -13.80
CA PHE A 240 -10.09 -30.80 -14.63
C PHE A 240 -9.64 -30.50 -16.08
N GLY A 241 -9.68 -29.24 -16.51
CA GLY A 241 -9.18 -28.79 -17.81
C GLY A 241 -7.75 -28.23 -17.77
N VAL A 242 -7.07 -28.25 -16.62
CA VAL A 242 -5.69 -27.77 -16.53
C VAL A 242 -4.75 -28.70 -17.26
N SER A 243 -4.04 -28.16 -18.24
CA SER A 243 -3.05 -28.89 -19.05
C SER A 243 -1.62 -28.36 -18.93
N PHE A 244 -1.45 -27.16 -18.40
CA PHE A 244 -0.15 -26.55 -18.11
C PHE A 244 -0.27 -25.50 -17.01
N MET A 245 0.88 -25.16 -16.41
CA MET A 245 1.00 -24.10 -15.39
C MET A 245 1.96 -23.03 -15.89
N VAL A 246 1.65 -21.75 -15.58
CA VAL A 246 2.49 -20.61 -15.92
C VAL A 246 2.93 -19.91 -14.65
N LEU A 247 4.23 -19.65 -14.54
CA LEU A 247 4.79 -18.86 -13.46
C LEU A 247 5.17 -17.45 -13.94
N ALA A 248 5.01 -16.47 -13.06
CA ALA A 248 5.58 -15.15 -13.31
C ALA A 248 7.11 -15.26 -13.46
N PRO A 249 7.74 -14.48 -14.34
CA PRO A 249 9.19 -14.53 -14.54
C PRO A 249 10.00 -14.32 -13.27
N GLU A 250 9.47 -13.54 -12.34
CA GLU A 250 10.09 -13.20 -11.04
C GLU A 250 9.86 -14.26 -9.94
N HIS A 251 9.05 -15.28 -10.20
CA HIS A 251 8.73 -16.29 -9.20
C HIS A 251 10.00 -17.03 -8.75
N PRO A 252 10.23 -17.23 -7.43
CA PRO A 252 11.46 -17.87 -6.92
C PRO A 252 11.75 -19.23 -7.54
N TYR A 253 10.73 -20.02 -7.87
CA TYR A 253 10.90 -21.35 -8.43
C TYR A 253 11.39 -21.36 -9.88
N VAL A 254 11.27 -20.25 -10.61
CA VAL A 254 11.72 -20.20 -12.02
C VAL A 254 13.19 -20.57 -12.15
N ALA A 255 14.04 -20.05 -11.25
CA ALA A 255 15.47 -20.38 -11.26
C ALA A 255 15.74 -21.89 -10.98
N HIS A 256 14.93 -22.52 -10.15
CA HIS A 256 15.11 -23.91 -9.74
C HIS A 256 14.58 -24.94 -10.77
N ILE A 257 13.46 -24.62 -11.44
CA ILE A 257 12.83 -25.52 -12.40
C ILE A 257 13.32 -25.30 -13.84
N THR A 258 14.07 -24.24 -14.09
CA THR A 258 14.61 -23.93 -15.42
C THR A 258 15.72 -24.92 -15.79
N THR A 259 15.53 -25.66 -16.88
CA THR A 259 16.56 -26.56 -17.41
C THR A 259 17.76 -25.78 -17.94
N GLU A 260 18.96 -26.35 -17.89
CA GLU A 260 20.20 -25.72 -18.40
C GLU A 260 20.06 -25.26 -19.85
N LYS A 261 19.34 -26.03 -20.69
CA LYS A 261 19.06 -25.67 -22.10
C LYS A 261 18.32 -24.35 -22.25
N ASN A 262 17.42 -24.01 -21.31
CA ASN A 262 16.55 -22.84 -21.40
C ASN A 262 17.01 -21.66 -20.54
N LYS A 263 18.08 -21.84 -19.78
CA LYS A 263 18.54 -20.86 -18.78
C LYS A 263 18.82 -19.47 -19.36
N GLU A 264 19.53 -19.42 -20.48
CA GLU A 264 19.86 -18.15 -21.16
C GLU A 264 18.59 -17.43 -21.66
N SER A 265 17.66 -18.16 -22.29
CA SER A 265 16.42 -17.58 -22.81
C SER A 265 15.51 -17.09 -21.70
N VAL A 266 15.43 -17.82 -20.57
CA VAL A 266 14.64 -17.41 -19.39
C VAL A 266 15.24 -16.17 -18.75
N LEU A 267 16.56 -16.10 -18.55
CA LEU A 267 17.23 -14.91 -18.01
C LEU A 267 17.00 -13.66 -18.88
N LYS A 268 17.10 -13.83 -20.21
CA LYS A 268 16.82 -12.74 -21.14
C LYS A 268 15.38 -12.26 -21.04
N TYR A 269 14.43 -13.21 -20.94
CA TYR A 269 13.01 -12.88 -20.76
C TYR A 269 12.75 -12.17 -19.42
N GLN A 270 13.36 -12.62 -18.33
CA GLN A 270 13.26 -11.96 -17.03
C GLN A 270 13.71 -10.50 -17.10
N GLN A 271 14.83 -10.20 -17.80
CA GLN A 271 15.30 -8.84 -18.00
C GLN A 271 14.32 -7.97 -18.80
N VAL A 272 13.72 -8.53 -19.85
CA VAL A 272 12.69 -7.84 -20.64
C VAL A 272 11.43 -7.60 -19.80
N ALA A 273 10.98 -8.60 -19.04
CA ALA A 273 9.80 -8.52 -18.21
C ALA A 273 9.97 -7.50 -17.05
N ALA A 274 11.15 -7.43 -16.45
CA ALA A 274 11.45 -6.48 -15.38
C ALA A 274 11.31 -5.00 -15.82
N ASN A 275 11.48 -4.72 -17.11
CA ASN A 275 11.36 -3.36 -17.68
C ASN A 275 9.93 -3.02 -18.13
N LYS A 276 8.98 -3.97 -18.10
CA LYS A 276 7.58 -3.74 -18.47
C LYS A 276 6.77 -3.25 -17.28
N SER A 277 5.92 -2.25 -17.50
CA SER A 277 4.92 -1.87 -16.52
C SER A 277 3.85 -2.98 -16.34
N GLU A 278 3.17 -3.00 -15.21
CA GLU A 278 2.07 -3.94 -14.96
C GLU A 278 0.97 -3.81 -16.03
N ARG A 279 0.68 -2.59 -16.46
CA ARG A 279 -0.28 -2.31 -17.54
C ARG A 279 0.15 -2.91 -18.89
N ASP A 280 1.45 -2.81 -19.23
CA ASP A 280 1.98 -3.38 -20.47
C ASP A 280 1.93 -4.91 -20.46
N ARG A 281 2.23 -5.51 -19.28
CA ARG A 281 2.11 -6.96 -19.10
C ARG A 281 0.67 -7.46 -19.28
N GLN A 282 -0.33 -6.71 -18.81
CA GLN A 282 -1.75 -7.03 -18.99
C GLN A 282 -2.22 -6.82 -20.43
N SER A 283 -1.65 -5.88 -21.17
CA SER A 283 -2.03 -5.61 -22.57
C SER A 283 -1.47 -6.61 -23.57
N ASP A 284 -0.33 -7.23 -23.27
CA ASP A 284 0.32 -8.24 -24.12
C ASP A 284 -0.35 -9.62 -24.09
N VAL A 285 -1.37 -9.80 -23.26
CA VAL A 285 -2.16 -11.05 -23.11
C VAL A 285 -3.33 -11.13 -24.11
N LYS A 286 -3.26 -10.43 -25.22
CA LYS A 286 -4.26 -10.52 -26.30
C LYS A 286 -3.80 -11.48 -27.40
#